data_150bff015dda50edd685316a7c65819b
#
_entry.id   150bff015dda50edd685316a7c65819b
#
_cell.length_a   1.000
_cell.length_b   1.000
_cell.length_c   1.000
_cell.angle_alpha   90.00
_cell.angle_beta   90.00
_cell.angle_gamma   90.00
#
_symmetry.space_group_name_H-M   'P 1'
#
loop_
_entity.id
_entity.type
_entity.pdbx_description
1 polymer ?
#
loop_
_entity_poly.entity_id
_entity_poly.type
_entity_poly.pdbx_seq_one_letter_code
_entity_poly.pdbx_strand_id
1 'polypeptide(L)'
;MKTSLLAVLSSAVLFAGAPASAQKNDEPVTSAQVDLDGDGKPDAVSLSAGKDGKFTLKVGGATSQGNASGNEVRGFTVVDLDTGDKWKELLVHTLGNVDDDHRFFLYGYDGRTVKPLGGVRALTEAKGNGIVLVDTWMGFWQKRDKYTLDRKAWKLVHVPQELYAVGLDATAAGVEATVKKSFPLAHSRTGSAVVATTAQGSKVRVLAASVPAKLGDREDVWYLVKSSTGLLGWVRGNVLVESTDGLPLAG
;
A
#
# COMPACT_ATOMS: atom_id res chain seq x y z
N MET A 1 42.56 -51.27 34.82
CA MET A 1 41.22 -51.08 34.29
C MET A 1 40.99 -49.58 34.09
N LYS A 2 41.02 -49.11 32.85
CA LYS A 2 40.81 -47.68 32.48
C LYS A 2 39.43 -47.57 31.87
N THR A 3 38.54 -46.87 32.53
CA THR A 3 37.19 -46.58 32.07
C THR A 3 37.20 -45.23 31.33
N SER A 4 37.00 -45.26 30.03
CA SER A 4 36.85 -44.06 29.19
C SER A 4 35.41 -43.59 29.21
N LEU A 5 35.20 -42.34 29.63
CA LEU A 5 33.93 -41.63 29.58
C LEU A 5 33.79 -40.97 28.18
N LEU A 6 32.84 -41.41 27.39
CA LEU A 6 32.48 -40.77 26.14
C LEU A 6 31.54 -39.59 26.45
N ALA A 7 31.97 -38.38 26.16
CA ALA A 7 31.13 -37.18 26.19
C ALA A 7 30.44 -37.03 24.84
N VAL A 8 29.11 -37.10 24.84
CA VAL A 8 28.27 -36.80 23.68
C VAL A 8 28.06 -35.28 23.63
N LEU A 9 28.68 -34.60 22.69
CA LEU A 9 28.38 -33.21 22.35
C LEU A 9 27.11 -33.17 21.52
N SER A 10 26.02 -32.69 22.10
CA SER A 10 24.80 -32.28 21.36
C SER A 10 25.03 -30.92 20.72
N SER A 11 25.24 -30.92 19.42
CA SER A 11 25.27 -29.68 18.62
C SER A 11 23.85 -29.16 18.43
N ALA A 12 23.47 -28.09 19.14
CA ALA A 12 22.26 -27.35 18.87
C ALA A 12 22.44 -26.54 17.57
N VAL A 13 21.76 -26.94 16.50
CA VAL A 13 21.67 -26.17 15.27
C VAL A 13 20.69 -25.03 15.52
N LEU A 14 21.21 -23.83 15.73
CA LEU A 14 20.44 -22.60 15.71
C LEU A 14 20.00 -22.34 14.24
N PHE A 15 18.75 -22.58 13.94
CA PHE A 15 18.13 -22.04 12.73
C PHE A 15 18.02 -20.52 12.90
N ALA A 16 18.98 -19.79 12.34
CA ALA A 16 18.82 -18.37 12.09
C ALA A 16 17.72 -18.23 11.04
N GLY A 17 16.55 -17.71 11.44
CA GLY A 17 15.49 -17.37 10.53
C GLY A 17 16.03 -16.39 9.49
N ALA A 18 15.98 -16.78 8.23
CA ALA A 18 16.29 -15.87 7.14
C ALA A 18 15.32 -14.68 7.19
N PRO A 19 15.79 -13.44 6.94
CA PRO A 19 14.90 -12.30 6.84
C PRO A 19 13.89 -12.60 5.73
N ALA A 20 12.60 -12.27 5.96
CA ALA A 20 11.56 -12.38 4.97
C ALA A 20 12.05 -11.70 3.68
N SER A 21 12.33 -12.47 2.66
CA SER A 21 12.79 -11.95 1.38
C SER A 21 11.66 -11.10 0.82
N ALA A 22 11.97 -9.85 0.45
CA ALA A 22 11.11 -9.01 -0.35
C ALA A 22 10.53 -9.84 -1.49
N GLN A 23 9.22 -9.83 -1.60
CA GLN A 23 8.46 -10.62 -2.54
C GLN A 23 9.01 -10.35 -3.95
N LYS A 24 9.58 -11.39 -4.56
CA LYS A 24 9.99 -11.37 -5.96
C LYS A 24 8.73 -11.04 -6.76
N ASN A 25 8.78 -10.06 -7.64
CA ASN A 25 7.69 -9.74 -8.57
C ASN A 25 7.50 -10.94 -9.51
N ASP A 26 6.75 -11.93 -9.08
CA ASP A 26 6.38 -13.05 -9.93
C ASP A 26 5.36 -12.52 -10.96
N GLU A 27 5.57 -12.86 -12.22
CA GLU A 27 4.63 -12.51 -13.27
C GLU A 27 3.27 -13.16 -12.99
N PRO A 28 2.15 -12.42 -13.22
CA PRO A 28 0.82 -12.98 -13.02
C PRO A 28 0.57 -14.20 -13.92
N VAL A 29 0.03 -15.26 -13.34
CA VAL A 29 -0.34 -16.49 -14.05
C VAL A 29 -1.85 -16.69 -14.04
N THR A 30 -2.38 -17.51 -14.96
CA THR A 30 -3.81 -17.84 -14.99
C THR A 30 -4.12 -19.19 -14.36
N SER A 31 -3.10 -19.99 -14.02
CA SER A 31 -3.24 -21.26 -13.32
C SER A 31 -2.01 -21.59 -12.49
N ALA A 32 -2.22 -22.26 -11.35
CA ALA A 32 -1.17 -22.72 -10.46
C ALA A 32 -1.61 -23.94 -9.65
N GLN A 33 -0.62 -24.62 -9.07
CA GLN A 33 -0.82 -25.65 -8.04
C GLN A 33 -0.07 -25.17 -6.79
N VAL A 34 -0.78 -24.84 -5.73
CA VAL A 34 -0.18 -24.25 -4.53
C VAL A 34 -1.02 -24.60 -3.30
N ASP A 35 -0.37 -24.95 -2.20
CA ASP A 35 -1.00 -25.13 -0.91
C ASP A 35 -1.38 -23.75 -0.33
N LEU A 36 -2.67 -23.40 -0.39
CA LEU A 36 -3.20 -22.11 0.07
C LEU A 36 -3.75 -22.17 1.50
N ASP A 37 -4.23 -23.33 1.94
CA ASP A 37 -4.85 -23.48 3.26
C ASP A 37 -3.94 -24.15 4.30
N GLY A 38 -2.71 -24.52 3.89
CA GLY A 38 -1.69 -25.12 4.75
C GLY A 38 -2.05 -26.51 5.21
N ASP A 39 -2.76 -27.29 4.38
CA ASP A 39 -3.07 -28.70 4.66
C ASP A 39 -1.99 -29.68 4.15
N GLY A 40 -0.96 -29.15 3.46
CA GLY A 40 0.17 -29.89 2.89
C GLY A 40 -0.12 -30.46 1.50
N LYS A 41 -1.27 -30.14 0.89
CA LYS A 41 -1.63 -30.58 -0.47
C LYS A 41 -1.78 -29.38 -1.38
N PRO A 42 -1.31 -29.46 -2.63
CA PRO A 42 -1.48 -28.37 -3.57
C PRO A 42 -2.94 -28.23 -4.01
N ASP A 43 -3.48 -27.02 -3.90
CA ASP A 43 -4.76 -26.63 -4.45
C ASP A 43 -4.62 -26.25 -5.93
N ALA A 44 -5.52 -26.73 -6.77
CA ALA A 44 -5.59 -26.33 -8.17
C ALA A 44 -6.25 -24.95 -8.27
N VAL A 45 -5.50 -23.93 -8.65
CA VAL A 45 -5.98 -22.56 -8.85
C VAL A 45 -6.11 -22.26 -10.32
N SER A 46 -7.24 -21.65 -10.73
CA SER A 46 -7.41 -21.12 -12.08
C SER A 46 -8.19 -19.81 -12.07
N LEU A 47 -7.80 -18.90 -12.96
CA LEU A 47 -8.44 -17.62 -13.20
C LEU A 47 -8.91 -17.58 -14.65
N SER A 48 -10.19 -17.29 -14.86
CA SER A 48 -10.75 -17.02 -16.17
C SER A 48 -11.24 -15.58 -16.24
N ALA A 49 -10.73 -14.83 -17.22
CA ALA A 49 -11.16 -13.47 -17.51
C ALA A 49 -12.31 -13.50 -18.51
N GLY A 50 -13.38 -12.76 -18.22
CA GLY A 50 -14.49 -12.50 -19.09
C GLY A 50 -14.38 -11.13 -19.76
N LYS A 51 -15.42 -10.75 -20.49
CA LYS A 51 -15.56 -9.39 -21.05
C LYS A 51 -15.85 -8.39 -19.92
N ASP A 52 -15.53 -7.12 -20.16
CA ASP A 52 -15.83 -5.99 -19.28
C ASP A 52 -15.20 -6.10 -17.86
N GLY A 53 -14.02 -6.73 -17.75
CA GLY A 53 -13.29 -6.86 -16.51
C GLY A 53 -13.88 -7.86 -15.51
N LYS A 54 -14.90 -8.62 -15.90
CA LYS A 54 -15.40 -9.72 -15.07
C LYS A 54 -14.43 -10.88 -15.06
N PHE A 55 -14.28 -11.54 -13.93
CA PHE A 55 -13.44 -12.72 -13.81
C PHE A 55 -14.02 -13.76 -12.84
N THR A 56 -13.60 -14.98 -13.00
CA THR A 56 -13.90 -16.08 -12.09
C THR A 56 -12.60 -16.70 -11.60
N LEU A 57 -12.41 -16.68 -10.30
CA LEU A 57 -11.32 -17.34 -9.60
C LEU A 57 -11.83 -18.67 -9.04
N LYS A 58 -11.17 -19.78 -9.37
CA LYS A 58 -11.50 -21.12 -8.92
C LYS A 58 -10.31 -21.70 -8.15
N VAL A 59 -10.60 -22.28 -6.98
CA VAL A 59 -9.63 -23.02 -6.16
C VAL A 59 -10.26 -24.38 -5.83
N GLY A 60 -9.69 -25.44 -6.37
CA GLY A 60 -10.29 -26.78 -6.27
C GLY A 60 -11.74 -26.81 -6.79
N GLY A 61 -12.69 -27.11 -5.91
CA GLY A 61 -14.13 -27.09 -6.22
C GLY A 61 -14.83 -25.75 -5.95
N ALA A 62 -14.17 -24.81 -5.25
CA ALA A 62 -14.74 -23.53 -4.86
C ALA A 62 -14.53 -22.46 -5.94
N THR A 63 -15.47 -21.51 -6.06
CA THR A 63 -15.38 -20.41 -7.00
C THR A 63 -15.74 -19.08 -6.35
N SER A 64 -15.09 -18.00 -6.81
CA SER A 64 -15.47 -16.64 -6.51
C SER A 64 -15.47 -15.81 -7.78
N GLN A 65 -16.38 -14.85 -7.88
CA GLN A 65 -16.45 -13.93 -9.00
C GLN A 65 -15.96 -12.55 -8.59
N GLY A 66 -15.32 -11.84 -9.50
CA GLY A 66 -14.90 -10.47 -9.32
C GLY A 66 -15.20 -9.61 -10.55
N ASN A 67 -15.09 -8.30 -10.36
CA ASN A 67 -15.28 -7.33 -11.44
C ASN A 67 -14.25 -6.21 -11.29
N ALA A 68 -13.40 -6.08 -12.27
CA ALA A 68 -12.37 -5.06 -12.38
C ALA A 68 -12.87 -3.75 -13.03
N SER A 69 -14.19 -3.58 -13.18
CA SER A 69 -14.81 -2.36 -13.71
C SER A 69 -14.27 -1.92 -15.08
N GLY A 70 -14.13 -2.87 -15.98
CA GLY A 70 -13.63 -2.64 -17.35
C GLY A 70 -12.11 -2.77 -17.51
N ASN A 71 -11.34 -2.87 -16.43
CA ASN A 71 -9.90 -3.10 -16.50
C ASN A 71 -9.60 -4.52 -17.03
N GLU A 72 -8.49 -4.64 -17.74
CA GLU A 72 -7.99 -5.94 -18.20
C GLU A 72 -7.52 -6.80 -17.03
N VAL A 73 -7.97 -8.03 -16.95
CA VAL A 73 -7.52 -9.00 -15.91
C VAL A 73 -6.31 -9.75 -16.45
N ARG A 74 -5.15 -9.60 -15.80
CA ARG A 74 -3.86 -10.13 -16.27
C ARG A 74 -3.54 -11.52 -15.74
N GLY A 75 -4.07 -11.87 -14.58
CA GLY A 75 -3.71 -13.10 -13.90
C GLY A 75 -3.69 -12.89 -12.39
N PHE A 76 -3.09 -13.83 -11.68
CA PHE A 76 -2.88 -13.72 -10.24
C PHE A 76 -1.44 -14.10 -9.85
N THR A 77 -1.01 -13.61 -8.70
CA THR A 77 0.17 -14.08 -7.98
C THR A 77 -0.23 -14.63 -6.63
N VAL A 78 0.60 -15.52 -6.07
CA VAL A 78 0.43 -16.02 -4.69
C VAL A 78 1.23 -15.12 -3.77
N VAL A 79 0.60 -14.65 -2.72
CA VAL A 79 1.22 -13.79 -1.71
C VAL A 79 1.01 -14.40 -0.34
N ASP A 80 1.97 -14.19 0.56
CA ASP A 80 1.87 -14.58 1.96
C ASP A 80 1.81 -13.29 2.79
N LEU A 81 0.59 -12.88 3.14
CA LEU A 81 0.39 -11.64 3.89
C LEU A 81 0.75 -11.78 5.36
N ASP A 82 0.67 -12.99 5.91
CA ASP A 82 1.00 -13.29 7.31
C ASP A 82 1.72 -14.63 7.45
N THR A 83 3.04 -14.60 7.42
CA THR A 83 3.89 -15.80 7.54
C THR A 83 3.76 -16.48 8.91
N GLY A 84 3.07 -15.87 9.86
CA GLY A 84 2.77 -16.46 11.17
C GLY A 84 1.56 -17.37 11.19
N ASP A 85 0.77 -17.37 10.13
CA ASP A 85 -0.35 -18.29 9.95
C ASP A 85 -0.06 -19.35 8.84
N LYS A 86 -1.00 -20.19 8.52
CA LYS A 86 -0.81 -21.28 7.55
C LYS A 86 -1.34 -20.95 6.14
N TRP A 87 -2.04 -19.83 5.98
CA TRP A 87 -2.72 -19.48 4.74
C TRP A 87 -1.86 -18.60 3.84
N LYS A 88 -2.09 -18.75 2.55
CA LYS A 88 -1.59 -17.83 1.52
C LYS A 88 -2.74 -17.22 0.76
N GLU A 89 -2.53 -16.03 0.25
CA GLU A 89 -3.53 -15.29 -0.49
C GLU A 89 -3.23 -15.30 -1.99
N LEU A 90 -4.29 -15.04 -2.77
CA LEU A 90 -4.22 -14.82 -4.21
C LEU A 90 -4.41 -13.33 -4.47
N LEU A 91 -3.48 -12.72 -5.17
CA LEU A 91 -3.53 -11.34 -5.62
C LEU A 91 -3.86 -11.32 -7.11
N VAL A 92 -5.09 -10.99 -7.46
CA VAL A 92 -5.53 -10.84 -8.86
C VAL A 92 -5.11 -9.46 -9.36
N HIS A 93 -4.35 -9.45 -10.45
CA HIS A 93 -3.82 -8.24 -11.08
C HIS A 93 -4.75 -7.76 -12.18
N THR A 94 -5.04 -6.47 -12.18
CA THR A 94 -5.76 -5.83 -13.28
C THR A 94 -5.00 -4.61 -13.79
N LEU A 95 -5.12 -4.34 -15.08
CA LEU A 95 -4.49 -3.23 -15.75
C LEU A 95 -5.56 -2.24 -16.22
N GLY A 96 -5.51 -1.02 -15.73
CA GLY A 96 -6.32 0.08 -16.21
C GLY A 96 -5.70 0.79 -17.40
N ASN A 97 -6.43 1.73 -17.99
CA ASN A 97 -5.95 2.52 -19.12
C ASN A 97 -4.83 3.49 -18.76
N VAL A 98 -4.75 3.86 -17.48
CA VAL A 98 -3.68 4.67 -16.89
C VAL A 98 -3.22 4.01 -15.59
N ASP A 99 -2.01 4.31 -15.15
CA ASP A 99 -1.42 3.69 -13.95
C ASP A 99 -2.27 3.85 -12.69
N ASP A 100 -2.96 4.98 -12.56
CA ASP A 100 -3.87 5.24 -11.43
C ASP A 100 -5.14 4.37 -11.42
N ASP A 101 -5.47 3.71 -12.53
CA ASP A 101 -6.65 2.86 -12.66
C ASP A 101 -6.36 1.39 -12.36
N HIS A 102 -5.10 1.02 -12.13
CA HIS A 102 -4.74 -0.33 -11.74
C HIS A 102 -5.47 -0.72 -10.45
N ARG A 103 -5.89 -1.98 -10.37
CA ARG A 103 -6.53 -2.56 -9.19
C ARG A 103 -5.96 -3.95 -8.95
N PHE A 104 -5.84 -4.24 -7.68
CA PHE A 104 -5.44 -5.56 -7.19
C PHE A 104 -6.54 -6.07 -6.27
N PHE A 105 -7.01 -7.28 -6.53
CA PHE A 105 -8.04 -7.90 -5.71
C PHE A 105 -7.43 -9.07 -4.94
N LEU A 106 -7.59 -9.05 -3.64
CA LEU A 106 -7.07 -10.07 -2.75
C LEU A 106 -8.16 -11.09 -2.40
N TYR A 107 -7.78 -12.35 -2.45
CA TYR A 107 -8.62 -13.48 -2.10
C TYR A 107 -7.88 -14.41 -1.17
N GLY A 108 -8.58 -14.96 -0.19
CA GLY A 108 -8.12 -16.04 0.63
C GLY A 108 -8.91 -17.34 0.37
N TYR A 109 -8.35 -18.46 0.77
CA TYR A 109 -8.99 -19.78 0.69
C TYR A 109 -8.90 -20.48 2.05
N ASP A 110 -10.02 -20.98 2.56
CA ASP A 110 -10.10 -21.63 3.88
C ASP A 110 -10.20 -23.16 3.82
N GLY A 111 -9.88 -23.75 2.66
CA GLY A 111 -10.04 -25.18 2.39
C GLY A 111 -11.43 -25.56 1.85
N ARG A 112 -12.37 -24.59 1.79
CA ARG A 112 -13.75 -24.84 1.33
C ARG A 112 -14.29 -23.75 0.43
N THR A 113 -13.97 -22.50 0.74
CA THR A 113 -14.52 -21.32 0.06
C THR A 113 -13.43 -20.33 -0.31
N VAL A 114 -13.56 -19.71 -1.48
CA VAL A 114 -12.73 -18.58 -1.91
C VAL A 114 -13.39 -17.30 -1.42
N LYS A 115 -12.70 -16.55 -0.55
CA LYS A 115 -13.21 -15.36 0.12
C LYS A 115 -12.54 -14.10 -0.41
N PRO A 116 -13.30 -13.10 -0.89
CA PRO A 116 -12.71 -11.80 -1.22
C PRO A 116 -12.27 -11.09 0.06
N LEU A 117 -11.00 -10.71 0.13
CA LEU A 117 -10.42 -9.94 1.25
C LEU A 117 -10.56 -8.44 1.03
N GLY A 118 -10.70 -8.01 -0.21
CA GLY A 118 -10.81 -6.61 -0.61
C GLY A 118 -9.94 -6.29 -1.82
N GLY A 119 -9.98 -5.02 -2.23
CA GLY A 119 -9.17 -4.52 -3.32
C GLY A 119 -8.33 -3.32 -2.90
N VAL A 120 -7.14 -3.19 -3.50
CA VAL A 120 -6.21 -2.08 -3.31
C VAL A 120 -5.75 -1.53 -4.65
N ARG A 121 -5.33 -0.26 -4.71
CA ARG A 121 -4.79 0.34 -5.96
C ARG A 121 -3.41 -0.21 -6.31
N ALA A 122 -2.59 -0.43 -5.30
CA ALA A 122 -1.28 -1.04 -5.44
C ALA A 122 -1.02 -1.91 -4.21
N LEU A 123 -0.21 -2.94 -4.34
CA LEU A 123 0.37 -3.65 -3.22
C LEU A 123 1.86 -3.29 -3.21
N THR A 124 2.21 -2.21 -2.48
CA THR A 124 3.59 -1.73 -2.44
C THR A 124 4.46 -2.65 -1.61
N GLU A 125 3.96 -3.11 -0.47
CA GLU A 125 4.71 -3.97 0.44
C GLU A 125 3.77 -4.81 1.31
N ALA A 126 4.03 -6.11 1.39
CA ALA A 126 3.48 -7.00 2.40
C ALA A 126 4.56 -7.30 3.45
N LYS A 127 4.27 -7.03 4.71
CA LYS A 127 5.24 -7.19 5.81
C LYS A 127 5.38 -8.63 6.32
N GLY A 128 4.53 -9.56 5.86
CA GLY A 128 4.50 -10.95 6.34
C GLY A 128 3.98 -11.11 7.78
N ASN A 129 3.29 -10.10 8.29
CA ASN A 129 2.68 -10.09 9.63
C ASN A 129 1.25 -9.52 9.60
N GLY A 130 0.56 -9.73 8.49
CA GLY A 130 -0.79 -9.23 8.25
C GLY A 130 -0.87 -7.73 7.94
N ILE A 131 0.28 -7.03 7.81
CA ILE A 131 0.33 -5.61 7.45
C ILE A 131 0.61 -5.48 5.95
N VAL A 132 -0.23 -4.71 5.28
CA VAL A 132 -0.11 -4.35 3.86
C VAL A 132 0.03 -2.83 3.75
N LEU A 133 1.02 -2.38 2.99
CA LEU A 133 1.24 -0.98 2.66
C LEU A 133 0.90 -0.74 1.20
N VAL A 134 0.17 0.35 0.97
CA VAL A 134 -0.34 0.75 -0.35
C VAL A 134 0.07 2.18 -0.61
N ASP A 135 0.87 2.41 -1.64
CA ASP A 135 1.24 3.75 -2.06
C ASP A 135 0.29 4.23 -3.16
N THR A 136 -0.11 5.50 -3.06
CA THR A 136 -0.99 6.17 -4.02
C THR A 136 -0.41 7.52 -4.38
N TRP A 137 -0.26 7.81 -5.67
CA TRP A 137 0.20 9.10 -6.16
C TRP A 137 -0.85 10.19 -5.94
N MET A 138 -0.45 11.30 -5.29
CA MET A 138 -1.32 12.41 -4.92
C MET A 138 -1.04 13.69 -5.72
N GLY A 139 -0.43 13.55 -6.90
CA GLY A 139 -0.12 14.64 -7.80
C GLY A 139 1.35 15.06 -7.76
N PHE A 140 1.98 15.14 -6.58
CA PHE A 140 3.39 15.45 -6.42
C PHE A 140 4.07 14.71 -5.25
N TRP A 141 3.39 13.75 -4.63
CA TRP A 141 3.91 12.95 -3.53
C TRP A 141 3.19 11.61 -3.42
N GLN A 142 3.79 10.65 -2.71
CA GLN A 142 3.23 9.32 -2.47
C GLN A 142 2.52 9.27 -1.10
N LYS A 143 1.21 9.06 -1.12
CA LYS A 143 0.43 8.76 0.08
C LYS A 143 0.57 7.27 0.42
N ARG A 144 1.03 6.96 1.61
CA ARG A 144 1.17 5.57 2.09
C ARG A 144 0.05 5.21 3.05
N ASP A 145 -0.86 4.37 2.61
CA ASP A 145 -1.93 3.79 3.42
C ASP A 145 -1.48 2.47 4.06
N LYS A 146 -1.92 2.25 5.29
CA LYS A 146 -1.74 0.99 6.01
C LYS A 146 -3.06 0.22 6.04
N TYR A 147 -2.97 -1.07 5.72
CA TYR A 147 -4.05 -2.03 5.92
C TYR A 147 -3.58 -3.14 6.86
N THR A 148 -4.52 -3.75 7.57
CA THR A 148 -4.29 -4.96 8.36
C THR A 148 -5.23 -6.05 7.90
N LEU A 149 -4.72 -7.28 7.86
CA LEU A 149 -5.53 -8.47 7.58
C LEU A 149 -6.30 -8.87 8.83
N ASP A 150 -7.62 -8.71 8.80
CA ASP A 150 -8.51 -9.32 9.79
C ASP A 150 -8.86 -10.75 9.34
N ARG A 151 -8.16 -11.72 9.89
CA ARG A 151 -8.35 -13.13 9.54
C ARG A 151 -9.70 -13.68 10.00
N LYS A 152 -10.27 -13.14 11.07
CA LYS A 152 -11.61 -13.58 11.55
C LYS A 152 -12.70 -13.13 10.59
N ALA A 153 -12.63 -11.89 10.12
CA ALA A 153 -13.57 -11.34 9.16
C ALA A 153 -13.20 -11.66 7.71
N TRP A 154 -12.00 -12.22 7.45
CA TRP A 154 -11.44 -12.43 6.10
C TRP A 154 -11.48 -11.14 5.28
N LYS A 155 -10.85 -10.12 5.80
CA LYS A 155 -10.92 -8.79 5.18
C LYS A 155 -9.64 -7.99 5.42
N LEU A 156 -9.23 -7.23 4.42
CA LEU A 156 -8.28 -6.13 4.60
C LEU A 156 -9.01 -4.93 5.19
N VAL A 157 -8.52 -4.44 6.32
CA VAL A 157 -9.08 -3.29 7.03
C VAL A 157 -8.12 -2.12 6.90
N HIS A 158 -8.56 -1.02 6.31
CA HIS A 158 -7.80 0.22 6.26
C HIS A 158 -7.62 0.79 7.67
N VAL A 159 -6.38 1.13 8.02
CA VAL A 159 -6.03 1.81 9.26
C VAL A 159 -5.93 3.31 8.95
N PRO A 160 -6.93 4.12 9.33
CA PRO A 160 -6.93 5.53 8.99
C PRO A 160 -5.77 6.27 9.68
N GLN A 161 -5.20 7.24 8.98
CA GLN A 161 -4.18 8.14 9.51
C GLN A 161 -4.70 9.57 9.45
N GLU A 162 -4.41 10.35 10.49
CA GLU A 162 -4.77 11.79 10.50
C GLU A 162 -3.83 12.59 9.61
N LEU A 163 -2.54 12.21 9.60
CA LEU A 163 -1.49 12.86 8.84
C LEU A 163 -0.69 11.83 8.05
N TYR A 164 -0.30 12.23 6.87
CA TYR A 164 0.62 11.50 5.99
C TYR A 164 1.91 12.29 5.82
N ALA A 165 3.04 11.64 5.91
CA ALA A 165 4.31 12.25 5.53
C ALA A 165 4.30 12.54 4.02
N VAL A 166 4.72 13.74 3.63
CA VAL A 166 4.87 14.12 2.22
C VAL A 166 6.30 13.82 1.78
N GLY A 167 6.44 13.05 0.69
CA GLY A 167 7.72 12.70 0.09
C GLY A 167 7.52 12.05 -1.27
N LEU A 168 8.59 11.92 -2.04
CA LEU A 168 8.57 11.20 -3.32
C LEU A 168 8.57 9.69 -3.12
N ASP A 169 9.03 9.26 -1.95
CA ASP A 169 9.01 7.88 -1.47
C ASP A 169 8.83 7.86 0.05
N ALA A 170 8.77 6.67 0.63
CA ALA A 170 8.55 6.49 2.06
C ALA A 170 9.68 7.04 2.97
N THR A 171 10.84 7.32 2.42
CA THR A 171 12.04 7.78 3.14
C THR A 171 12.30 9.26 2.95
N ALA A 172 11.68 9.89 1.97
CA ALA A 172 11.88 11.30 1.64
C ALA A 172 11.26 12.23 2.69
N ALA A 173 12.04 13.18 3.18
CA ALA A 173 11.65 14.12 4.22
C ALA A 173 11.11 15.44 3.62
N GLY A 174 9.93 15.40 3.06
CA GLY A 174 9.26 16.57 2.51
C GLY A 174 9.61 16.86 1.05
N VAL A 175 8.80 17.72 0.43
CA VAL A 175 8.99 18.21 -0.95
C VAL A 175 9.24 19.70 -0.91
N GLU A 176 10.30 20.16 -1.58
CA GLU A 176 10.64 21.59 -1.67
C GLU A 176 9.98 22.24 -2.88
N ALA A 177 9.50 23.46 -2.70
CA ALA A 177 8.95 24.29 -3.76
C ALA A 177 9.39 25.75 -3.61
N THR A 178 9.30 26.52 -4.70
CA THR A 178 9.57 27.95 -4.72
C THR A 178 8.26 28.72 -4.78
N VAL A 179 8.10 29.71 -3.91
CA VAL A 179 6.89 30.55 -3.88
C VAL A 179 6.84 31.44 -5.12
N LYS A 180 5.85 31.23 -5.98
CA LYS A 180 5.56 32.04 -7.16
C LYS A 180 4.69 33.25 -6.81
N LYS A 181 3.71 33.04 -5.94
CA LYS A 181 2.77 34.04 -5.43
C LYS A 181 2.68 33.90 -3.92
N SER A 182 2.79 35.02 -3.20
CA SER A 182 2.65 35.04 -1.73
C SER A 182 1.32 34.47 -1.27
N PHE A 183 1.35 33.64 -0.21
CA PHE A 183 0.17 33.04 0.41
C PHE A 183 0.33 32.91 1.93
N PRO A 184 -0.79 32.94 2.70
CA PRO A 184 -0.74 32.80 4.14
C PRO A 184 -0.57 31.31 4.53
N LEU A 185 0.14 31.07 5.63
CA LEU A 185 0.19 29.81 6.35
C LEU A 185 -0.71 29.91 7.58
N ALA A 186 -1.79 29.14 7.61
CA ALA A 186 -2.76 29.17 8.68
C ALA A 186 -2.24 28.41 9.93
N HIS A 187 -2.63 28.88 11.11
CA HIS A 187 -2.32 28.21 12.38
C HIS A 187 -2.96 26.81 12.47
N SER A 188 -4.16 26.66 11.93
CA SER A 188 -4.91 25.41 11.93
C SER A 188 -5.71 25.25 10.63
N ARG A 189 -6.18 24.03 10.38
CA ARG A 189 -7.02 23.72 9.21
C ARG A 189 -8.44 24.31 9.27
N THR A 190 -8.89 24.69 10.46
CA THR A 190 -10.27 25.19 10.70
C THR A 190 -10.33 26.65 11.12
N GLY A 191 -9.19 27.26 11.40
CA GLY A 191 -9.11 28.65 11.87
C GLY A 191 -8.64 29.63 10.79
N SER A 192 -8.88 30.92 11.02
CA SER A 192 -8.42 32.01 10.15
C SER A 192 -7.11 32.68 10.60
N ALA A 193 -6.58 32.31 11.77
CA ALA A 193 -5.33 32.88 12.29
C ALA A 193 -4.15 32.48 11.39
N VAL A 194 -3.34 33.48 11.00
CA VAL A 194 -2.17 33.32 10.14
C VAL A 194 -0.91 33.29 11.00
N VAL A 195 -0.07 32.25 10.81
CA VAL A 195 1.23 32.10 11.47
C VAL A 195 2.29 32.90 10.73
N ALA A 196 2.28 32.84 9.41
CA ALA A 196 3.23 33.52 8.55
C ALA A 196 2.62 33.75 7.17
N THR A 197 3.13 34.74 6.44
CA THR A 197 2.87 34.91 5.01
C THR A 197 4.16 34.63 4.25
N THR A 198 4.10 33.73 3.26
CA THR A 198 5.26 33.40 2.43
C THR A 198 5.61 34.56 1.51
N ALA A 199 6.88 34.78 1.27
CA ALA A 199 7.32 35.80 0.31
C ALA A 199 7.60 35.19 -1.07
N GLN A 200 7.24 35.90 -2.13
CA GLN A 200 7.57 35.49 -3.50
C GLN A 200 9.09 35.27 -3.64
N GLY A 201 9.48 34.20 -4.35
CA GLY A 201 10.88 33.80 -4.53
C GLY A 201 11.48 33.01 -3.35
N SER A 202 10.81 32.98 -2.19
CA SER A 202 11.30 32.18 -1.06
C SER A 202 11.05 30.67 -1.26
N LYS A 203 11.83 29.84 -0.55
CA LYS A 203 11.65 28.39 -0.52
C LYS A 203 10.68 27.99 0.58
N VAL A 204 9.87 27.01 0.29
CA VAL A 204 9.01 26.33 1.27
C VAL A 204 9.23 24.82 1.17
N ARG A 205 8.96 24.10 2.27
CA ARG A 205 9.01 22.63 2.28
C ARG A 205 7.68 22.07 2.76
N VAL A 206 7.05 21.24 1.95
CA VAL A 206 5.83 20.53 2.28
C VAL A 206 6.21 19.28 3.07
N LEU A 207 5.76 19.18 4.33
CA LEU A 207 6.19 18.13 5.26
C LEU A 207 5.17 17.03 5.47
N ALA A 208 3.91 17.42 5.57
CA ALA A 208 2.83 16.49 5.83
C ALA A 208 1.53 16.93 5.13
N ALA A 209 0.65 15.98 4.92
CA ALA A 209 -0.69 16.21 4.39
C ALA A 209 -1.76 15.64 5.31
N SER A 210 -2.86 16.36 5.43
CA SER A 210 -4.11 15.86 5.98
C SER A 210 -5.08 15.61 4.83
N VAL A 211 -5.43 14.33 4.64
CA VAL A 211 -6.28 13.87 3.54
C VAL A 211 -7.63 13.45 4.13
N PRO A 212 -8.76 13.99 3.65
CA PRO A 212 -10.07 13.60 4.16
C PRO A 212 -10.36 12.12 3.85
N ALA A 213 -11.14 11.46 4.71
CA ALA A 213 -11.48 10.04 4.57
C ALA A 213 -12.23 9.73 3.26
N LYS A 214 -13.03 10.69 2.78
CA LYS A 214 -13.61 10.68 1.43
C LYS A 214 -12.94 11.82 0.67
N LEU A 215 -11.99 11.46 -0.18
CA LEU A 215 -11.38 12.41 -1.08
C LEU A 215 -12.42 12.76 -2.16
N GLY A 216 -13.05 13.93 -2.05
CA GLY A 216 -13.87 14.52 -3.10
C GLY A 216 -12.95 15.08 -4.18
N ASP A 217 -12.40 16.24 -3.91
CA ASP A 217 -11.44 16.91 -4.76
C ASP A 217 -10.06 17.00 -4.08
N ARG A 218 -8.99 17.10 -4.89
CA ARG A 218 -7.62 17.35 -4.39
C ARG A 218 -7.54 18.67 -3.60
N GLU A 219 -8.50 19.56 -3.78
CA GLU A 219 -8.64 20.83 -3.08
C GLU A 219 -8.91 20.69 -1.58
N ASP A 220 -9.48 19.55 -1.17
CA ASP A 220 -9.78 19.28 0.24
C ASP A 220 -8.56 18.83 1.06
N VAL A 221 -7.43 18.58 0.38
CA VAL A 221 -6.18 18.23 1.06
C VAL A 221 -5.54 19.47 1.67
N TRP A 222 -5.14 19.36 2.93
CA TRP A 222 -4.36 20.38 3.63
C TRP A 222 -2.92 19.93 3.78
N TYR A 223 -2.00 20.84 3.53
CA TYR A 223 -0.56 20.60 3.65
C TYR A 223 0.05 21.39 4.78
N LEU A 224 0.84 20.71 5.63
CA LEU A 224 1.70 21.35 6.61
C LEU A 224 3.00 21.78 5.91
N VAL A 225 3.24 23.08 5.89
CA VAL A 225 4.34 23.69 5.16
C VAL A 225 5.27 24.41 6.13
N LYS A 226 6.59 24.22 5.93
CA LYS A 226 7.65 24.97 6.60
C LYS A 226 8.11 26.11 5.70
N SER A 227 8.03 27.36 6.20
CA SER A 227 8.55 28.55 5.52
C SER A 227 10.08 28.58 5.52
N SER A 228 10.67 29.45 4.73
CA SER A 228 12.12 29.73 4.73
C SER A 228 12.63 30.25 6.08
N THR A 229 11.76 30.84 6.90
CA THR A 229 12.09 31.34 8.24
C THR A 229 11.90 30.27 9.33
N GLY A 230 11.50 29.03 8.96
CA GLY A 230 11.35 27.92 9.88
C GLY A 230 9.97 27.80 10.54
N LEU A 231 9.03 28.72 10.27
CA LEU A 231 7.67 28.66 10.80
C LEU A 231 6.85 27.61 10.08
N LEU A 232 5.98 26.92 10.82
CA LEU A 232 5.08 25.89 10.31
C LEU A 232 3.65 26.43 10.25
N GLY A 233 2.94 26.11 9.17
CA GLY A 233 1.52 26.41 9.06
C GLY A 233 0.85 25.62 7.95
N TRP A 234 -0.47 25.69 7.93
CA TRP A 234 -1.30 24.93 7.02
C TRP A 234 -1.69 25.76 5.80
N VAL A 235 -1.75 25.08 4.65
CA VAL A 235 -2.23 25.65 3.38
C VAL A 235 -3.11 24.64 2.66
N ARG A 236 -4.14 25.09 1.96
CA ARG A 236 -4.96 24.23 1.08
C ARG A 236 -4.18 23.79 -0.16
N GLY A 237 -4.51 22.60 -0.69
CA GLY A 237 -3.81 22.02 -1.82
C GLY A 237 -3.86 22.86 -3.08
N ASN A 238 -5.02 23.43 -3.43
CA ASN A 238 -5.16 24.33 -4.57
C ASN A 238 -4.27 25.57 -4.43
N VAL A 239 -4.30 26.23 -3.26
CA VAL A 239 -3.45 27.43 -3.00
C VAL A 239 -1.97 27.09 -3.11
N LEU A 240 -1.54 25.95 -2.56
CA LEU A 240 -0.15 25.50 -2.65
C LEU A 240 0.28 25.30 -4.10
N VAL A 241 -0.47 24.52 -4.88
CA VAL A 241 -0.12 24.18 -6.27
C VAL A 241 -0.14 25.43 -7.16
N GLU A 242 -1.15 26.28 -7.03
CA GLU A 242 -1.25 27.51 -7.83
C GLU A 242 -0.21 28.57 -7.47
N SER A 243 0.30 28.56 -6.24
CA SER A 243 1.18 29.60 -5.71
C SER A 243 2.65 29.19 -5.61
N THR A 244 3.01 27.97 -6.07
CA THR A 244 4.39 27.50 -6.05
C THR A 244 4.82 26.94 -7.40
N ASP A 245 6.14 26.93 -7.63
CA ASP A 245 6.81 26.25 -8.73
C ASP A 245 7.77 25.19 -8.17
N GLY A 246 8.09 24.17 -8.99
CA GLY A 246 9.05 23.13 -8.65
C GLY A 246 8.46 21.95 -7.84
N LEU A 247 7.14 21.91 -7.65
CA LEU A 247 6.50 20.65 -7.23
C LEU A 247 6.65 19.62 -8.36
N PRO A 248 7.00 18.35 -8.06
CA PRO A 248 7.20 17.30 -9.06
C PRO A 248 5.83 16.76 -9.55
N LEU A 249 5.05 17.62 -10.18
CA LEU A 249 3.78 17.24 -10.79
C LEU A 249 4.03 16.25 -11.93
N ALA A 250 3.24 15.18 -11.98
CA ALA A 250 3.19 14.32 -13.17
C ALA A 250 2.61 15.16 -14.32
N GLY A 251 3.35 15.24 -15.43
CA GLY A 251 2.93 15.91 -16.66
C GLY A 251 1.87 15.13 -17.41
#